data_50ae1e757500afcc9972b6b24d3fc05f
#
_entry.id   50ae1e757500afcc9972b6b24d3fc05f
#
_cell.length_a   1.000
_cell.length_b   1.000
_cell.length_c   1.000
_cell.angle_alpha   90.00
_cell.angle_beta   90.00
_cell.angle_gamma   90.00
#
_symmetry.space_group_name_H-M   'P 1'
#
loop_
_entity.id
_entity.type
_entity.pdbx_description
1 polymer ?
#
loop_
_entity_poly.entity_id
_entity_poly.type
_entity_poly.pdbx_seq_one_letter_code
_entity_poly.pdbx_strand_id
1 'polypeptide(L)'
;RQLRDHQLAALEAWVANYRRGIFEHATGSGKTFTAICAIRDALIRKKSVIVLVPSVGLLDQWEHELKSTITDIKVDFLICGTGYNLWRKPGVLEAWTAPSINNKTVVVVTMDTAAGDKFLSSITQGEHLLVVADEVHRIGSLRRSKFLTVDAGERLGLSATPIRYGDPEGTQAIMYYFGGIVKPVYTLQDAIHDGVLTKYFYYPTTMHLSQSEQEDWNNLTKKINKLYAQFMSSGGDANKCLKNFRISNLMLQRARLVKNASQKVALAGEIICTNYKKGQKWIVYCDNQVQLGEVLKILMKNGIDAYEYHSEMQGDKYETLDYFASFGGVLVSIRCLDEGIDIPSTTHALILASSKNPREFI
;
A
#
# COMPACT_ATOMS: atom_id res chain seq x y z
N ARG A 1 24.21 -7.51 3.85
CA ARG A 1 23.47 -6.23 3.95
C ARG A 1 23.58 -5.75 5.37
N GLN A 2 23.94 -4.48 5.61
CA GLN A 2 24.06 -3.89 6.95
C GLN A 2 22.90 -2.93 7.21
N LEU A 3 22.48 -2.82 8.47
CA LEU A 3 21.49 -1.84 8.90
C LEU A 3 22.06 -0.42 8.78
N ARG A 4 21.25 0.50 8.31
CA ARG A 4 21.54 1.94 8.31
C ARG A 4 21.21 2.53 9.68
N ASP A 5 21.74 3.70 9.99
CA ASP A 5 21.58 4.35 11.31
C ASP A 5 20.12 4.52 11.72
N HIS A 6 19.26 4.98 10.81
CA HIS A 6 17.82 5.12 11.10
C HIS A 6 17.12 3.79 11.35
N GLN A 7 17.57 2.69 10.72
CA GLN A 7 17.02 1.35 10.92
C GLN A 7 17.45 0.79 12.28
N LEU A 8 18.70 1.00 12.65
CA LEU A 8 19.22 0.61 13.96
C LEU A 8 18.51 1.36 15.08
N ALA A 9 18.41 2.68 14.97
CA ALA A 9 17.70 3.52 15.94
C ALA A 9 16.23 3.12 16.12
N ALA A 10 15.54 2.77 15.01
CA ALA A 10 14.16 2.30 15.08
C ALA A 10 14.03 0.96 15.81
N LEU A 11 14.95 0.00 15.56
CA LEU A 11 14.97 -1.28 16.26
C LEU A 11 15.25 -1.10 17.75
N GLU A 12 16.23 -0.28 18.14
CA GLU A 12 16.55 0.02 19.52
C GLU A 12 15.36 0.65 20.26
N ALA A 13 14.73 1.63 19.65
CA ALA A 13 13.54 2.28 20.20
C ALA A 13 12.34 1.33 20.32
N TRP A 14 12.15 0.43 19.35
CA TRP A 14 11.11 -0.60 19.41
C TRP A 14 11.39 -1.60 20.56
N VAL A 15 12.64 -2.01 20.74
CA VAL A 15 13.03 -2.86 21.88
C VAL A 15 12.78 -2.14 23.20
N ALA A 16 13.14 -0.87 23.31
CA ALA A 16 12.89 -0.04 24.48
C ALA A 16 11.39 0.14 24.77
N ASN A 17 10.54 0.12 23.72
CA ASN A 17 9.08 0.16 23.85
C ASN A 17 8.45 -1.24 23.98
N TYR A 18 9.09 -2.14 24.70
CA TYR A 18 8.60 -3.50 24.95
C TYR A 18 8.31 -4.31 23.67
N ARG A 19 9.02 -4.02 22.58
CA ARG A 19 8.83 -4.64 21.26
C ARG A 19 7.41 -4.48 20.72
N ARG A 20 6.83 -3.31 20.96
CA ARG A 20 5.53 -2.89 20.40
C ARG A 20 5.69 -1.55 19.74
N GLY A 21 5.27 -1.43 18.48
CA GLY A 21 5.34 -0.16 17.78
C GLY A 21 5.18 -0.25 16.28
N ILE A 22 5.09 0.91 15.66
CA ILE A 22 4.97 1.10 14.22
C ILE A 22 6.17 1.89 13.74
N PHE A 23 6.88 1.38 12.74
CA PHE A 23 7.88 2.15 12.01
C PHE A 23 7.20 2.99 10.94
N GLU A 24 7.18 4.30 11.16
CA GLU A 24 6.73 5.28 10.16
C GLU A 24 7.94 5.72 9.33
N HIS A 25 8.27 4.92 8.33
CA HIS A 25 9.42 5.15 7.47
C HIS A 25 8.99 5.23 6.00
N ALA A 26 9.62 6.12 5.25
CA ALA A 26 9.35 6.34 3.83
C ALA A 26 9.43 5.03 3.01
N THR A 27 8.66 4.94 1.92
CA THR A 27 8.77 3.84 0.97
C THR A 27 10.18 3.80 0.40
N GLY A 28 10.72 2.59 0.17
CA GLY A 28 12.11 2.42 -0.30
C GLY A 28 13.21 2.63 0.75
N SER A 29 12.88 3.04 1.98
CA SER A 29 13.87 3.20 3.07
C SER A 29 14.44 1.88 3.62
N GLY A 30 13.90 0.74 3.19
CA GLY A 30 14.32 -0.59 3.64
C GLY A 30 13.54 -1.10 4.87
N LYS A 31 12.30 -0.69 5.06
CA LYS A 31 11.40 -1.16 6.14
C LYS A 31 11.36 -2.68 6.27
N THR A 32 11.21 -3.37 5.13
CA THR A 32 11.16 -4.84 5.08
C THR A 32 12.42 -5.45 5.65
N PHE A 33 13.60 -4.98 5.25
CA PHE A 33 14.86 -5.46 5.78
C PHE A 33 15.00 -5.22 7.28
N THR A 34 14.57 -4.04 7.77
CA THR A 34 14.56 -3.73 9.21
C THR A 34 13.66 -4.71 9.98
N ALA A 35 12.46 -5.00 9.44
CA ALA A 35 11.55 -5.97 10.05
C ALA A 35 12.12 -7.40 10.02
N ILE A 36 12.81 -7.79 8.96
CA ILE A 36 13.47 -9.11 8.89
C ILE A 36 14.56 -9.25 9.96
N CYS A 37 15.29 -8.17 10.28
CA CYS A 37 16.23 -8.18 11.40
C CYS A 37 15.52 -8.37 12.76
N ALA A 38 14.35 -7.74 12.97
CA ALA A 38 13.53 -7.97 14.15
C ALA A 38 13.00 -9.42 14.22
N ILE A 39 12.56 -9.97 13.08
CA ILE A 39 12.11 -11.36 12.95
C ILE A 39 13.24 -12.32 13.30
N ARG A 40 14.44 -12.10 12.75
CA ARG A 40 15.62 -12.93 13.05
C ARG A 40 15.95 -12.92 14.54
N ASP A 41 15.95 -11.76 15.20
CA ASP A 41 16.14 -11.65 16.65
C ASP A 41 15.06 -12.43 17.43
N ALA A 42 13.79 -12.30 17.04
CA ALA A 42 12.68 -13.03 17.66
C ALA A 42 12.86 -14.57 17.52
N LEU A 43 13.24 -15.04 16.34
CA LEU A 43 13.49 -16.47 16.09
C LEU A 43 14.68 -17.02 16.91
N ILE A 44 15.73 -16.23 17.15
CA ILE A 44 16.83 -16.58 18.04
C ILE A 44 16.33 -16.70 19.48
N ARG A 45 15.42 -15.83 19.90
CA ARG A 45 14.75 -15.87 21.23
C ARG A 45 13.63 -16.91 21.31
N LYS A 46 13.49 -17.79 20.28
CA LYS A 46 12.51 -18.88 20.23
C LYS A 46 11.06 -18.42 20.18
N LYS A 47 10.80 -17.25 19.58
CA LYS A 47 9.45 -16.77 19.27
C LYS A 47 8.96 -17.38 17.97
N SER A 48 7.67 -17.64 17.87
CA SER A 48 6.99 -17.92 16.60
C SER A 48 6.58 -16.60 15.94
N VAL A 49 6.57 -16.53 14.61
CA VAL A 49 6.37 -15.28 13.90
C VAL A 49 5.20 -15.38 12.93
N ILE A 50 4.34 -14.38 12.92
CA ILE A 50 3.29 -14.18 11.91
C ILE A 50 3.58 -12.87 11.17
N VAL A 51 3.73 -12.94 9.84
CA VAL A 51 3.90 -11.79 8.96
C VAL A 51 2.62 -11.57 8.17
N LEU A 52 2.00 -10.41 8.33
CA LEU A 52 0.77 -10.01 7.65
C LEU A 52 1.12 -9.14 6.45
N VAL A 53 0.67 -9.54 5.27
CA VAL A 53 0.87 -8.77 4.03
C VAL A 53 -0.46 -8.37 3.40
N PRO A 54 -0.54 -7.23 2.69
CA PRO A 54 -1.79 -6.72 2.14
C PRO A 54 -2.34 -7.52 0.95
N SER A 55 -1.47 -8.19 0.16
CA SER A 55 -1.87 -8.87 -1.08
C SER A 55 -1.13 -10.18 -1.29
N VAL A 56 -1.64 -11.00 -2.22
CA VAL A 56 -1.02 -12.31 -2.57
C VAL A 56 0.36 -12.12 -3.21
N GLY A 57 0.52 -11.11 -4.07
CA GLY A 57 1.83 -10.86 -4.70
C GLY A 57 2.95 -10.57 -3.70
N LEU A 58 2.62 -10.01 -2.54
CA LEU A 58 3.59 -9.75 -1.47
C LEU A 58 3.91 -10.99 -0.63
N LEU A 59 3.12 -12.07 -0.69
CA LEU A 59 3.46 -13.33 0.00
C LEU A 59 4.79 -13.89 -0.51
N ASP A 60 4.92 -14.02 -1.81
CA ASP A 60 6.10 -14.60 -2.47
C ASP A 60 7.32 -13.69 -2.30
N GLN A 61 7.12 -12.37 -2.38
CA GLN A 61 8.19 -11.41 -2.14
C GLN A 61 8.71 -11.49 -0.70
N TRP A 62 7.84 -11.51 0.30
CA TRP A 62 8.24 -11.63 1.69
C TRP A 62 8.92 -12.96 1.98
N GLU A 63 8.42 -14.07 1.43
CA GLU A 63 9.05 -15.38 1.56
C GLU A 63 10.47 -15.37 0.97
N HIS A 64 10.63 -14.82 -0.23
CA HIS A 64 11.92 -14.70 -0.90
C HIS A 64 12.90 -13.83 -0.08
N GLU A 65 12.47 -12.66 0.37
CA GLU A 65 13.32 -11.76 1.17
C GLU A 65 13.72 -12.37 2.52
N LEU A 66 12.80 -13.06 3.19
CA LEU A 66 13.10 -13.78 4.43
C LEU A 66 14.16 -14.88 4.21
N LYS A 67 13.98 -15.72 3.20
CA LYS A 67 14.91 -16.80 2.84
C LYS A 67 16.28 -16.29 2.42
N SER A 68 16.33 -15.21 1.65
CA SER A 68 17.59 -14.63 1.17
C SER A 68 18.36 -13.86 2.24
N THR A 69 17.66 -13.35 3.25
CA THR A 69 18.26 -12.52 4.31
C THR A 69 18.64 -13.35 5.55
N ILE A 70 17.78 -14.29 5.96
CA ILE A 70 18.04 -15.15 7.13
C ILE A 70 18.68 -16.44 6.65
N THR A 71 20.00 -16.45 6.53
CA THR A 71 20.78 -17.59 6.01
C THR A 71 21.57 -18.33 7.07
N ASP A 72 21.73 -17.75 8.26
CA ASP A 72 22.55 -18.25 9.34
C ASP A 72 21.82 -19.17 10.34
N ILE A 73 20.49 -19.25 10.22
CA ILE A 73 19.64 -20.13 11.02
C ILE A 73 18.64 -20.86 10.12
N LYS A 74 18.34 -22.12 10.45
CA LYS A 74 17.29 -22.87 9.75
C LYS A 74 15.93 -22.35 10.20
N VAL A 75 15.08 -21.94 9.23
CA VAL A 75 13.72 -21.43 9.44
C VAL A 75 12.78 -22.17 8.51
N ASP A 76 11.65 -22.57 9.03
CA ASP A 76 10.56 -23.18 8.25
C ASP A 76 9.48 -22.12 7.98
N PHE A 77 8.94 -22.10 6.74
CA PHE A 77 7.98 -21.11 6.27
C PHE A 77 6.64 -21.76 5.90
N LEU A 78 5.54 -21.19 6.40
CA LEU A 78 4.17 -21.56 6.02
C LEU A 78 3.49 -20.36 5.36
N ILE A 79 3.13 -20.53 4.10
CA ILE A 79 2.43 -19.48 3.34
C ILE A 79 0.92 -19.70 3.42
N CYS A 80 0.18 -18.65 3.76
CA CYS A 80 -1.27 -18.69 3.97
C CYS A 80 -1.97 -17.62 3.10
N GLY A 81 -2.71 -18.07 2.10
CA GLY A 81 -3.40 -17.16 1.18
C GLY A 81 -4.20 -17.92 0.14
N THR A 82 -4.70 -17.21 -0.87
CA THR A 82 -5.33 -17.82 -2.04
C THR A 82 -4.29 -18.61 -2.82
N GLY A 83 -4.62 -19.84 -3.18
CA GLY A 83 -3.69 -20.78 -3.84
C GLY A 83 -2.89 -21.67 -2.88
N TYR A 84 -2.78 -21.32 -1.61
CA TYR A 84 -2.05 -22.09 -0.60
C TYR A 84 -3.04 -22.82 0.33
N ASN A 85 -3.00 -24.15 0.37
CA ASN A 85 -4.00 -24.96 1.09
C ASN A 85 -3.45 -25.72 2.31
N LEU A 86 -2.12 -25.81 2.48
CA LEU A 86 -1.50 -26.57 3.57
C LEU A 86 -1.96 -26.08 4.96
N TRP A 87 -2.02 -24.79 5.17
CA TRP A 87 -2.44 -24.17 6.42
C TRP A 87 -3.89 -24.49 6.84
N ARG A 88 -4.73 -24.96 5.87
CA ARG A 88 -6.14 -25.31 6.13
C ARG A 88 -6.31 -26.69 6.77
N LYS A 89 -5.26 -27.50 6.78
CA LYS A 89 -5.29 -28.81 7.42
C LYS A 89 -5.38 -28.66 8.94
N PRO A 90 -6.18 -29.49 9.63
CA PRO A 90 -6.32 -29.44 11.09
C PRO A 90 -4.96 -29.54 11.79
N GLY A 91 -4.75 -28.74 12.82
CA GLY A 91 -3.53 -28.73 13.64
C GLY A 91 -2.29 -28.10 13.02
N VAL A 92 -2.29 -27.78 11.72
CA VAL A 92 -1.09 -27.19 11.06
C VAL A 92 -0.80 -25.81 11.61
N LEU A 93 -1.75 -24.86 11.55
CA LEU A 93 -1.53 -23.51 12.08
C LEU A 93 -1.25 -23.52 13.58
N GLU A 94 -1.93 -24.36 14.33
CA GLU A 94 -1.68 -24.51 15.76
C GLU A 94 -0.22 -24.91 16.02
N ALA A 95 0.29 -25.95 15.35
CA ALA A 95 1.67 -26.41 15.48
C ALA A 95 2.69 -25.35 15.02
N TRP A 96 2.38 -24.57 13.96
CA TRP A 96 3.27 -23.54 13.42
C TRP A 96 3.32 -22.25 14.24
N THR A 97 2.30 -22.01 15.04
CA THR A 97 2.22 -20.83 15.91
C THR A 97 2.41 -21.16 17.39
N ALA A 98 2.50 -22.43 17.75
CA ALA A 98 2.77 -22.87 19.13
C ALA A 98 4.18 -22.49 19.60
N PRO A 99 4.40 -22.33 20.91
CA PRO A 99 5.73 -22.19 21.48
C PRO A 99 6.61 -23.39 21.12
N SER A 100 7.76 -23.16 20.51
CA SER A 100 8.68 -24.25 20.15
C SER A 100 10.11 -23.94 20.56
N ILE A 101 10.76 -24.93 21.18
CA ILE A 101 12.17 -24.81 21.59
C ILE A 101 13.10 -25.14 20.40
N ASN A 102 12.68 -26.02 19.51
CA ASN A 102 13.53 -26.61 18.49
C ASN A 102 13.24 -26.06 17.08
N ASN A 103 12.01 -25.67 16.78
CA ASN A 103 11.61 -25.22 15.47
C ASN A 103 11.47 -23.69 15.43
N LYS A 104 12.08 -23.08 14.44
CA LYS A 104 11.92 -21.65 14.13
C LYS A 104 10.97 -21.53 12.97
N THR A 105 9.77 -21.02 13.24
CA THR A 105 8.65 -21.00 12.29
C THR A 105 8.22 -19.58 11.97
N VAL A 106 7.98 -19.33 10.70
CA VAL A 106 7.40 -18.07 10.21
C VAL A 106 6.17 -18.40 9.37
N VAL A 107 5.03 -17.85 9.74
CA VAL A 107 3.79 -17.88 8.97
C VAL A 107 3.67 -16.57 8.21
N VAL A 108 3.66 -16.59 6.87
CA VAL A 108 3.40 -15.42 6.03
C VAL A 108 1.97 -15.52 5.51
N VAL A 109 1.15 -14.54 5.79
CA VAL A 109 -0.30 -14.60 5.54
C VAL A 109 -0.86 -13.28 5.00
N THR A 110 -1.81 -13.35 4.05
CA THR A 110 -2.53 -12.15 3.63
C THR A 110 -3.46 -11.66 4.74
N MET A 111 -3.59 -10.33 4.90
CA MET A 111 -4.47 -9.72 5.91
C MET A 111 -5.92 -10.22 5.82
N ASP A 112 -6.42 -10.48 4.60
CA ASP A 112 -7.77 -11.00 4.40
C ASP A 112 -7.93 -12.44 4.89
N THR A 113 -6.92 -13.28 4.70
CA THR A 113 -6.90 -14.65 5.22
C THR A 113 -6.75 -14.65 6.74
N ALA A 114 -5.86 -13.80 7.27
CA ALA A 114 -5.61 -13.69 8.69
C ALA A 114 -6.83 -13.21 9.50
N ALA A 115 -7.66 -12.35 8.91
CA ALA A 115 -8.91 -11.88 9.52
C ALA A 115 -10.07 -12.88 9.43
N GLY A 116 -9.88 -14.02 8.77
CA GLY A 116 -10.89 -15.07 8.64
C GLY A 116 -11.02 -15.89 9.93
N ASP A 117 -12.26 -16.27 10.27
CA ASP A 117 -12.56 -16.98 11.52
C ASP A 117 -11.79 -18.30 11.63
N LYS A 118 -11.59 -19.02 10.51
CA LYS A 118 -10.79 -20.26 10.48
C LYS A 118 -9.33 -20.02 10.85
N PHE A 119 -8.70 -18.93 10.39
CA PHE A 119 -7.33 -18.62 10.73
C PHE A 119 -7.23 -18.23 12.20
N LEU A 120 -8.09 -17.31 12.65
CA LEU A 120 -8.11 -16.81 14.03
C LEU A 120 -8.33 -17.92 15.06
N SER A 121 -9.20 -18.90 14.77
CA SER A 121 -9.48 -20.00 15.67
C SER A 121 -8.41 -21.11 15.66
N SER A 122 -7.49 -21.09 14.69
CA SER A 122 -6.49 -22.17 14.52
C SER A 122 -5.09 -21.77 14.95
N ILE A 123 -4.83 -20.51 15.32
CA ILE A 123 -3.53 -20.04 15.77
C ILE A 123 -3.38 -20.18 17.30
N THR A 124 -2.19 -20.52 17.76
CA THR A 124 -1.84 -20.45 19.20
C THR A 124 -1.36 -19.04 19.51
N GLN A 125 -2.11 -18.35 20.36
CA GLN A 125 -1.86 -16.95 20.74
C GLN A 125 -1.06 -16.84 22.04
N GLY A 126 -0.40 -15.71 22.27
CA GLY A 126 0.26 -15.40 23.54
C GLY A 126 1.63 -14.73 23.41
N GLU A 127 2.32 -14.62 24.54
CA GLU A 127 3.61 -13.91 24.68
C GLU A 127 4.74 -14.47 23.80
N HIS A 128 4.62 -15.68 23.30
CA HIS A 128 5.61 -16.33 22.41
C HIS A 128 5.50 -15.87 20.96
N LEU A 129 4.48 -15.09 20.59
CA LEU A 129 4.30 -14.62 19.23
C LEU A 129 4.91 -13.24 19.00
N LEU A 130 5.57 -13.09 17.84
CA LEU A 130 5.79 -11.81 17.19
C LEU A 130 4.83 -11.67 16.00
N VAL A 131 4.05 -10.61 15.97
CA VAL A 131 3.24 -10.21 14.82
C VAL A 131 3.90 -9.04 14.09
N VAL A 132 4.18 -9.22 12.81
CA VAL A 132 4.67 -8.15 11.92
C VAL A 132 3.59 -7.85 10.89
N ALA A 133 3.23 -6.58 10.68
CA ALA A 133 2.25 -6.18 9.67
C ALA A 133 2.89 -5.19 8.69
N ASP A 134 3.04 -5.62 7.44
CA ASP A 134 3.43 -4.71 6.36
C ASP A 134 2.22 -3.88 5.91
N GLU A 135 2.47 -2.61 5.50
CA GLU A 135 1.41 -1.65 5.21
C GLU A 135 0.29 -1.68 6.29
N VAL A 136 0.72 -1.57 7.55
CA VAL A 136 -0.11 -1.75 8.75
C VAL A 136 -1.42 -0.95 8.73
N HIS A 137 -1.47 0.17 8.02
CA HIS A 137 -2.68 0.96 7.86
C HIS A 137 -3.83 0.18 7.20
N ARG A 138 -3.54 -0.85 6.41
CA ARG A 138 -4.57 -1.66 5.74
C ARG A 138 -5.32 -2.60 6.66
N ILE A 139 -4.72 -2.99 7.80
CA ILE A 139 -5.36 -3.89 8.76
C ILE A 139 -6.49 -3.21 9.55
N GLY A 140 -6.52 -1.88 9.64
CA GLY A 140 -7.57 -1.12 10.33
C GLY A 140 -8.93 -1.08 9.63
N SER A 141 -9.10 -1.69 8.45
CA SER A 141 -10.41 -1.78 7.80
C SER A 141 -11.35 -2.69 8.60
N LEU A 142 -12.67 -2.43 8.53
CA LEU A 142 -13.70 -3.12 9.32
C LEU A 142 -13.56 -4.66 9.32
N ARG A 143 -13.24 -5.25 8.17
CA ARG A 143 -13.08 -6.70 8.05
C ARG A 143 -11.74 -7.19 8.62
N ARG A 144 -10.65 -6.51 8.26
CA ARG A 144 -9.29 -6.91 8.63
C ARG A 144 -8.96 -6.65 10.08
N SER A 145 -9.62 -5.66 10.70
CA SER A 145 -9.43 -5.30 12.10
C SER A 145 -9.80 -6.43 13.09
N LYS A 146 -10.51 -7.46 12.64
CA LYS A 146 -10.72 -8.68 13.44
C LYS A 146 -9.39 -9.30 13.91
N PHE A 147 -8.33 -9.21 13.12
CA PHE A 147 -7.02 -9.71 13.52
C PHE A 147 -6.40 -8.95 14.71
N LEU A 148 -6.79 -7.70 14.92
CA LEU A 148 -6.29 -6.87 16.05
C LEU A 148 -6.76 -7.35 17.42
N THR A 149 -7.52 -8.45 17.48
CA THR A 149 -7.88 -9.14 18.75
C THR A 149 -6.88 -10.23 19.12
N VAL A 150 -5.94 -10.57 18.24
CA VAL A 150 -4.94 -11.63 18.48
C VAL A 150 -3.97 -11.20 19.56
N ASP A 151 -3.85 -12.03 20.60
CA ASP A 151 -2.84 -11.79 21.63
C ASP A 151 -1.45 -12.20 21.13
N ALA A 152 -0.51 -11.26 21.24
CA ALA A 152 0.90 -11.46 20.87
C ALA A 152 1.79 -10.62 21.78
N GLY A 153 2.89 -11.19 22.22
CA GLY A 153 3.84 -10.49 23.10
C GLY A 153 4.52 -9.33 22.38
N GLU A 154 4.92 -9.55 21.14
CA GLU A 154 5.66 -8.58 20.34
C GLU A 154 4.87 -8.20 19.08
N ARG A 155 4.87 -6.92 18.72
CA ARG A 155 4.06 -6.40 17.62
C ARG A 155 4.83 -5.31 16.89
N LEU A 156 4.99 -5.46 15.58
CA LEU A 156 5.68 -4.51 14.72
C LEU A 156 4.82 -4.16 13.51
N GLY A 157 4.43 -2.90 13.37
CA GLY A 157 3.78 -2.38 12.19
C GLY A 157 4.77 -1.64 11.29
N LEU A 158 4.61 -1.75 9.98
CA LEU A 158 5.39 -1.03 8.97
C LEU A 158 4.47 -0.20 8.11
N SER A 159 4.73 1.08 7.96
CA SER A 159 4.03 1.94 6.99
C SER A 159 4.79 3.25 6.77
N ALA A 160 4.71 3.82 5.59
CA ALA A 160 5.09 5.21 5.37
C ALA A 160 4.02 6.19 5.88
N THR A 161 2.77 5.73 5.97
CA THR A 161 1.60 6.53 6.36
C THR A 161 0.66 5.71 7.22
N PRO A 162 0.97 5.51 8.52
CA PRO A 162 0.17 4.63 9.39
C PRO A 162 -1.23 5.18 9.70
N ILE A 163 -1.43 6.49 9.58
CA ILE A 163 -2.72 7.15 9.82
C ILE A 163 -3.66 6.90 8.64
N ARG A 164 -4.87 6.42 8.91
CA ARG A 164 -5.90 6.16 7.89
C ARG A 164 -6.71 7.43 7.63
N TYR A 165 -6.64 7.93 6.39
CA TYR A 165 -7.41 9.11 5.99
C TYR A 165 -8.92 8.80 5.98
N GLY A 166 -9.71 9.61 6.72
CA GLY A 166 -11.16 9.45 6.81
C GLY A 166 -11.64 8.27 7.67
N ASP A 167 -10.73 7.58 8.38
CA ASP A 167 -11.03 6.47 9.28
C ASP A 167 -10.25 6.59 10.60
N PRO A 168 -10.70 7.49 11.51
CA PRO A 168 -10.04 7.66 12.81
C PRO A 168 -10.17 6.42 13.70
N GLU A 169 -11.30 5.70 13.63
CA GLU A 169 -11.53 4.49 14.43
C GLU A 169 -10.55 3.38 14.06
N GLY A 170 -10.39 3.12 12.75
CA GLY A 170 -9.41 2.16 12.26
C GLY A 170 -7.97 2.57 12.58
N THR A 171 -7.65 3.87 12.55
CA THR A 171 -6.35 4.40 13.00
C THR A 171 -6.12 4.12 14.47
N GLN A 172 -7.10 4.44 15.32
CA GLN A 172 -7.00 4.23 16.76
C GLN A 172 -6.82 2.74 17.11
N ALA A 173 -7.55 1.85 16.45
CA ALA A 173 -7.41 0.40 16.64
C ALA A 173 -5.99 -0.10 16.33
N ILE A 174 -5.40 0.38 15.23
CA ILE A 174 -4.01 0.06 14.86
C ILE A 174 -3.04 0.58 15.94
N MET A 175 -3.16 1.86 16.29
CA MET A 175 -2.26 2.48 17.29
C MET A 175 -2.34 1.78 18.64
N TYR A 176 -3.55 1.42 19.07
CA TYR A 176 -3.75 0.67 20.32
C TYR A 176 -3.10 -0.72 20.28
N TYR A 177 -3.32 -1.47 19.19
CA TYR A 177 -2.79 -2.82 19.06
C TYR A 177 -1.26 -2.85 18.97
N PHE A 178 -0.66 -2.01 18.13
CA PHE A 178 0.79 -1.99 17.93
C PHE A 178 1.55 -1.17 18.97
N GLY A 179 0.89 -0.32 19.77
CA GLY A 179 1.57 0.50 20.78
C GLY A 179 2.03 1.88 20.26
N GLY A 180 1.47 2.35 19.14
CA GLY A 180 1.77 3.66 18.56
C GLY A 180 2.99 3.70 17.66
N ILE A 181 3.36 4.93 17.23
CA ILE A 181 4.50 5.16 16.33
C ILE A 181 5.78 5.27 17.16
N VAL A 182 6.78 4.49 16.81
CA VAL A 182 8.10 4.51 17.44
C VAL A 182 8.96 5.60 16.78
N LYS A 183 9.69 6.36 17.61
CA LYS A 183 10.63 7.38 17.13
C LYS A 183 12.04 6.77 17.00
N PRO A 184 12.87 7.24 16.05
CA PRO A 184 12.61 8.34 15.11
C PRO A 184 11.70 7.91 13.95
N VAL A 185 10.89 8.86 13.45
CA VAL A 185 10.21 8.75 12.15
C VAL A 185 11.26 9.00 11.07
N TYR A 186 11.18 8.28 9.96
CA TYR A 186 12.07 8.49 8.82
C TYR A 186 11.26 8.91 7.59
N THR A 187 11.24 10.21 7.34
CA THR A 187 10.40 10.83 6.32
C THR A 187 10.98 10.66 4.91
N LEU A 188 10.18 10.97 3.89
CA LEU A 188 10.65 11.06 2.51
C LEU A 188 11.78 12.09 2.36
N GLN A 189 11.71 13.22 3.10
CA GLN A 189 12.73 14.25 3.08
C GLN A 189 14.06 13.74 3.67
N ASP A 190 14.01 13.01 4.78
CA ASP A 190 15.19 12.39 5.38
C ASP A 190 15.82 11.39 4.42
N ALA A 191 15.00 10.54 3.79
CA ALA A 191 15.47 9.52 2.85
C ALA A 191 16.13 10.12 1.59
N ILE A 192 15.66 11.28 1.12
CA ILE A 192 16.28 12.03 0.01
C ILE A 192 17.57 12.70 0.49
N HIS A 193 17.56 13.31 1.68
CA HIS A 193 18.74 13.95 2.26
C HIS A 193 19.89 12.96 2.44
N ASP A 194 19.59 11.78 2.94
CA ASP A 194 20.58 10.72 3.19
C ASP A 194 20.99 9.96 1.91
N GLY A 195 20.46 10.35 0.75
CA GLY A 195 20.74 9.71 -0.54
C GLY A 195 20.19 8.28 -0.67
N VAL A 196 19.25 7.90 0.20
CA VAL A 196 18.57 6.60 0.15
C VAL A 196 17.53 6.59 -0.96
N LEU A 197 16.86 7.72 -1.18
CA LEU A 197 15.93 7.95 -2.28
C LEU A 197 16.43 9.05 -3.21
N THR A 198 16.06 8.92 -4.48
CA THR A 198 16.42 9.88 -5.51
C THR A 198 15.66 11.19 -5.33
N LYS A 199 16.35 12.31 -5.44
CA LYS A 199 15.71 13.63 -5.50
C LYS A 199 14.81 13.71 -6.74
N TYR A 200 13.60 14.21 -6.56
CA TYR A 200 12.65 14.41 -7.67
C TYR A 200 12.22 15.87 -7.76
N PHE A 201 11.72 16.26 -8.94
CA PHE A 201 11.14 17.57 -9.20
C PHE A 201 9.65 17.39 -9.45
N TYR A 202 8.83 18.23 -8.80
CA TYR A 202 7.38 18.19 -8.93
C TYR A 202 6.89 19.40 -9.73
N TYR A 203 6.20 19.15 -10.83
CA TYR A 203 5.68 20.16 -11.75
C TYR A 203 4.15 20.11 -11.77
N PRO A 204 3.46 20.84 -10.88
CA PRO A 204 2.00 20.91 -10.92
C PRO A 204 1.54 21.69 -12.15
N THR A 205 0.66 21.10 -12.94
CA THR A 205 0.05 21.74 -14.10
C THR A 205 -1.42 21.99 -13.84
N THR A 206 -1.86 23.24 -13.98
CA THR A 206 -3.26 23.61 -13.81
C THR A 206 -4.03 23.45 -15.11
N MET A 207 -5.29 23.03 -15.00
CA MET A 207 -6.21 22.93 -16.12
C MET A 207 -7.61 23.39 -15.69
N HIS A 208 -8.43 23.76 -16.66
CA HIS A 208 -9.83 24.11 -16.44
C HIS A 208 -10.76 22.99 -16.89
N LEU A 209 -11.91 22.87 -16.24
CA LEU A 209 -12.99 22.03 -16.74
C LEU A 209 -13.57 22.68 -18.01
N SER A 210 -14.04 21.88 -18.95
CA SER A 210 -14.84 22.37 -20.05
C SER A 210 -16.14 23.03 -19.54
N GLN A 211 -16.81 23.83 -20.34
CA GLN A 211 -18.04 24.49 -19.92
C GLN A 211 -19.08 23.47 -19.43
N SER A 212 -19.30 22.39 -20.18
CA SER A 212 -20.24 21.33 -19.79
C SER A 212 -19.85 20.63 -18.50
N GLU A 213 -18.57 20.31 -18.33
CA GLU A 213 -18.05 19.70 -17.11
C GLU A 213 -18.20 20.63 -15.89
N GLN A 214 -17.99 21.93 -16.08
CA GLN A 214 -18.19 22.93 -15.04
C GLN A 214 -19.68 23.07 -14.64
N GLU A 215 -20.58 23.00 -15.60
CA GLU A 215 -22.04 23.00 -15.34
C GLU A 215 -22.44 21.75 -14.56
N ASP A 216 -21.97 20.58 -14.95
CA ASP A 216 -22.21 19.32 -14.25
C ASP A 216 -21.64 19.33 -12.82
N TRP A 217 -20.43 19.84 -12.65
CA TRP A 217 -19.82 20.01 -11.32
C TRP A 217 -20.64 20.94 -10.42
N ASN A 218 -21.12 22.07 -10.98
CA ASN A 218 -21.98 23.02 -10.28
C ASN A 218 -23.31 22.37 -9.88
N ASN A 219 -23.92 21.60 -10.78
CA ASN A 219 -25.19 20.90 -10.53
C ASN A 219 -25.04 19.84 -9.43
N LEU A 220 -23.97 19.03 -9.46
CA LEU A 220 -23.66 18.08 -8.40
C LEU A 220 -23.42 18.77 -7.06
N THR A 221 -22.68 19.89 -7.07
CA THR A 221 -22.42 20.69 -5.87
C THR A 221 -23.70 21.24 -5.24
N LYS A 222 -24.62 21.78 -6.08
CA LYS A 222 -25.96 22.24 -5.59
C LYS A 222 -26.76 21.10 -4.97
N LYS A 223 -26.78 19.91 -5.59
CA LYS A 223 -27.47 18.72 -5.07
C LYS A 223 -26.87 18.28 -3.72
N ILE A 224 -25.55 18.22 -3.60
CA ILE A 224 -24.84 17.88 -2.37
C ILE A 224 -25.21 18.87 -1.25
N ASN A 225 -25.11 20.18 -1.52
CA ASN A 225 -25.39 21.22 -0.55
C ASN A 225 -26.86 21.17 -0.07
N LYS A 226 -27.82 20.92 -0.98
CA LYS A 226 -29.24 20.77 -0.61
C LYS A 226 -29.45 19.56 0.33
N LEU A 227 -28.90 18.40 -0.01
CA LEU A 227 -29.03 17.21 0.83
C LEU A 227 -28.31 17.37 2.18
N TYR A 228 -27.14 18.02 2.17
CA TYR A 228 -26.41 18.33 3.38
C TYR A 228 -27.24 19.23 4.32
N ALA A 229 -27.82 20.31 3.79
CA ALA A 229 -28.67 21.21 4.57
C ALA A 229 -29.90 20.49 5.13
N GLN A 230 -30.56 19.65 4.34
CA GLN A 230 -31.71 18.84 4.79
C GLN A 230 -31.31 17.87 5.91
N PHE A 231 -30.16 17.21 5.79
CA PHE A 231 -29.66 16.28 6.81
C PHE A 231 -29.32 17.01 8.12
N MET A 232 -28.68 18.17 8.04
CA MET A 232 -28.36 18.98 9.22
C MET A 232 -29.62 19.55 9.91
N SER A 233 -30.60 20.01 9.15
CA SER A 233 -31.86 20.53 9.69
C SER A 233 -32.71 19.45 10.37
N SER A 234 -32.52 18.17 10.05
CA SER A 234 -33.18 17.04 10.73
C SER A 234 -32.43 16.56 11.98
N GLY A 235 -31.49 17.33 12.52
CA GLY A 235 -30.69 16.96 13.69
C GLY A 235 -29.54 16.02 13.44
N GLY A 236 -29.10 15.90 12.21
CA GLY A 236 -27.96 15.06 11.81
C GLY A 236 -26.62 15.65 12.22
N ASP A 237 -25.64 14.76 12.48
CA ASP A 237 -24.25 15.09 12.74
C ASP A 237 -23.44 15.11 11.43
N ALA A 238 -22.52 16.07 11.29
CA ALA A 238 -21.68 16.24 10.10
C ALA A 238 -20.89 14.96 9.72
N ASN A 239 -20.39 14.21 10.70
CA ASN A 239 -19.69 12.95 10.46
C ASN A 239 -20.62 11.83 9.96
N LYS A 240 -21.87 11.80 10.43
CA LYS A 240 -22.90 10.88 9.94
C LYS A 240 -23.38 11.27 8.54
N CYS A 241 -23.37 12.56 8.21
CA CYS A 241 -23.72 13.08 6.90
C CYS A 241 -22.81 12.52 5.81
N LEU A 242 -21.50 12.47 6.04
CA LEU A 242 -20.52 11.89 5.11
C LEU A 242 -20.69 10.37 4.90
N LYS A 243 -21.28 9.67 5.88
CA LYS A 243 -21.65 8.24 5.79
C LYS A 243 -23.01 8.02 5.10
N ASN A 244 -23.77 9.08 4.81
CA ASN A 244 -25.04 8.97 4.08
C ASN A 244 -24.79 8.56 2.64
N PHE A 245 -25.36 7.43 2.22
CA PHE A 245 -25.15 6.82 0.91
C PHE A 245 -25.44 7.77 -0.27
N ARG A 246 -26.52 8.58 -0.18
CA ARG A 246 -26.88 9.52 -1.26
C ARG A 246 -25.88 10.65 -1.39
N ILE A 247 -25.45 11.23 -0.28
CA ILE A 247 -24.47 12.33 -0.26
C ILE A 247 -23.10 11.82 -0.70
N SER A 248 -22.63 10.69 -0.15
CA SER A 248 -21.36 10.11 -0.52
C SER A 248 -21.30 9.72 -1.99
N ASN A 249 -22.38 9.19 -2.57
CA ASN A 249 -22.44 8.85 -3.98
C ASN A 249 -22.33 10.10 -4.91
N LEU A 250 -23.03 11.19 -4.56
CA LEU A 250 -22.89 12.45 -5.32
C LEU A 250 -21.49 13.06 -5.19
N MET A 251 -20.87 12.97 -4.01
CA MET A 251 -19.49 13.41 -3.82
C MET A 251 -18.50 12.57 -4.67
N LEU A 252 -18.72 11.25 -4.76
CA LEU A 252 -17.94 10.38 -5.61
C LEU A 252 -18.12 10.71 -7.10
N GLN A 253 -19.37 10.96 -7.54
CA GLN A 253 -19.64 11.39 -8.92
C GLN A 253 -18.91 12.70 -9.26
N ARG A 254 -18.99 13.70 -8.36
CA ARG A 254 -18.29 14.98 -8.54
C ARG A 254 -16.76 14.81 -8.58
N ALA A 255 -16.20 13.94 -7.74
CA ALA A 255 -14.78 13.64 -7.74
C ALA A 255 -14.35 12.93 -9.04
N ARG A 256 -15.16 11.98 -9.54
CA ARG A 256 -14.91 11.30 -10.83
C ARG A 256 -14.92 12.25 -12.01
N LEU A 257 -15.84 13.21 -12.04
CA LEU A 257 -15.89 14.22 -13.09
C LEU A 257 -14.55 14.98 -13.18
N VAL A 258 -14.02 15.44 -12.05
CA VAL A 258 -12.72 16.13 -12.01
C VAL A 258 -11.56 15.18 -12.38
N LYS A 259 -11.59 13.93 -11.92
CA LYS A 259 -10.55 12.94 -12.26
C LYS A 259 -10.50 12.64 -13.77
N ASN A 260 -11.66 12.61 -14.41
CA ASN A 260 -11.82 12.24 -15.81
C ASN A 260 -12.05 13.46 -16.74
N ALA A 261 -11.71 14.68 -16.29
CA ALA A 261 -11.85 15.86 -17.10
C ALA A 261 -11.12 15.71 -18.46
N SER A 262 -11.83 16.01 -19.54
CA SER A 262 -11.42 15.72 -20.93
C SER A 262 -10.08 16.34 -21.31
N GLN A 263 -9.80 17.55 -20.82
CA GLN A 263 -8.54 18.23 -21.09
C GLN A 263 -7.32 17.52 -20.52
N LYS A 264 -7.46 16.66 -19.50
CA LYS A 264 -6.33 15.95 -18.91
C LYS A 264 -5.64 15.01 -19.89
N VAL A 265 -6.41 14.30 -20.69
CA VAL A 265 -5.89 13.38 -21.70
C VAL A 265 -5.11 14.13 -22.79
N ALA A 266 -5.68 15.22 -23.29
CA ALA A 266 -5.03 16.06 -24.29
C ALA A 266 -3.71 16.65 -23.77
N LEU A 267 -3.75 17.22 -22.56
CA LEU A 267 -2.58 17.79 -21.90
C LEU A 267 -1.50 16.75 -21.59
N ALA A 268 -1.91 15.53 -21.18
CA ALA A 268 -0.98 14.42 -20.98
C ALA A 268 -0.26 14.04 -22.27
N GLY A 269 -1.01 13.94 -23.37
CA GLY A 269 -0.44 13.71 -24.69
C GLY A 269 0.56 14.79 -25.10
N GLU A 270 0.21 16.06 -24.92
CA GLU A 270 1.09 17.20 -25.20
C GLU A 270 2.39 17.15 -24.37
N ILE A 271 2.26 16.96 -23.04
CA ILE A 271 3.42 16.90 -22.14
C ILE A 271 4.35 15.76 -22.53
N ILE A 272 3.82 14.57 -22.79
CA ILE A 272 4.65 13.41 -23.14
C ILE A 272 5.25 13.59 -24.51
N CYS A 273 4.48 13.96 -25.55
CA CYS A 273 5.00 14.14 -26.91
C CYS A 273 6.09 15.23 -27.00
N THR A 274 6.01 16.25 -26.15
CA THR A 274 7.00 17.33 -26.11
C THR A 274 8.27 16.94 -25.35
N ASN A 275 8.16 16.17 -24.29
CA ASN A 275 9.28 15.96 -23.36
C ASN A 275 9.88 14.53 -23.42
N TYR A 276 9.15 13.56 -23.94
CA TYR A 276 9.65 12.19 -24.02
C TYR A 276 10.85 12.06 -24.96
N LYS A 277 11.87 11.36 -24.49
CA LYS A 277 13.04 10.97 -25.28
C LYS A 277 13.17 9.45 -25.27
N LYS A 278 13.51 8.87 -26.41
CA LYS A 278 13.68 7.42 -26.56
C LYS A 278 14.62 6.85 -25.48
N GLY A 279 14.21 5.78 -24.83
CA GLY A 279 14.93 5.13 -23.73
C GLY A 279 14.57 5.66 -22.34
N GLN A 280 13.83 6.75 -22.22
CA GLN A 280 13.25 7.16 -20.94
C GLN A 280 12.13 6.20 -20.53
N LYS A 281 11.88 6.12 -19.20
CA LYS A 281 10.85 5.28 -18.59
C LYS A 281 9.83 6.17 -17.92
N TRP A 282 8.70 6.36 -18.59
CA TRP A 282 7.60 7.17 -18.09
C TRP A 282 6.48 6.29 -17.55
N ILE A 283 5.89 6.67 -16.43
CA ILE A 283 4.67 6.06 -15.89
C ILE A 283 3.56 7.08 -15.92
N VAL A 284 2.40 6.69 -16.45
CA VAL A 284 1.19 7.54 -16.47
C VAL A 284 0.11 6.89 -15.63
N TYR A 285 -0.36 7.59 -14.60
CA TYR A 285 -1.42 7.11 -13.70
C TYR A 285 -2.79 7.64 -14.15
N CYS A 286 -3.67 6.73 -14.58
CA CYS A 286 -5.04 7.00 -15.01
C CYS A 286 -6.08 6.55 -13.97
N ASP A 287 -7.29 7.13 -13.99
CA ASP A 287 -8.40 6.75 -13.11
C ASP A 287 -9.11 5.46 -13.57
N ASN A 288 -9.23 5.27 -14.88
CA ASN A 288 -9.98 4.16 -15.47
C ASN A 288 -9.48 3.77 -16.86
N GLN A 289 -10.04 2.67 -17.40
CA GLN A 289 -9.66 2.12 -18.71
C GLN A 289 -9.96 3.04 -19.89
N VAL A 290 -11.01 3.87 -19.81
CA VAL A 290 -11.34 4.81 -20.88
C VAL A 290 -10.24 5.86 -21.02
N GLN A 291 -9.86 6.49 -19.90
CA GLN A 291 -8.77 7.47 -19.86
C GLN A 291 -7.44 6.85 -20.30
N LEU A 292 -7.14 5.64 -19.84
CA LEU A 292 -5.95 4.88 -20.23
C LEU A 292 -5.92 4.64 -21.75
N GLY A 293 -7.03 4.14 -22.32
CA GLY A 293 -7.12 3.86 -23.75
C GLY A 293 -7.00 5.13 -24.63
N GLU A 294 -7.51 6.25 -24.16
CA GLU A 294 -7.35 7.53 -24.87
C GLU A 294 -5.90 8.02 -24.84
N VAL A 295 -5.23 7.92 -23.71
CA VAL A 295 -3.80 8.25 -23.62
C VAL A 295 -2.98 7.36 -24.54
N LEU A 296 -3.19 6.04 -24.51
CA LEU A 296 -2.49 5.10 -25.38
C LEU A 296 -2.67 5.45 -26.87
N LYS A 297 -3.90 5.76 -27.31
CA LYS A 297 -4.19 6.16 -28.70
C LYS A 297 -3.39 7.38 -29.11
N ILE A 298 -3.28 8.40 -28.25
CA ILE A 298 -2.51 9.61 -28.54
C ILE A 298 -1.02 9.27 -28.68
N LEU A 299 -0.46 8.48 -27.76
CA LEU A 299 0.95 8.13 -27.76
C LEU A 299 1.32 7.29 -28.99
N MET A 300 0.53 6.26 -29.29
CA MET A 300 0.73 5.40 -30.46
C MET A 300 0.65 6.19 -31.78
N LYS A 301 -0.31 7.13 -31.89
CA LYS A 301 -0.44 8.01 -33.08
C LYS A 301 0.80 8.88 -33.28
N ASN A 302 1.51 9.21 -32.21
CA ASN A 302 2.75 10.00 -32.25
C ASN A 302 4.02 9.16 -32.27
N GLY A 303 3.92 7.84 -32.50
CA GLY A 303 5.07 6.95 -32.62
C GLY A 303 5.83 6.72 -31.31
N ILE A 304 5.15 6.88 -30.16
CA ILE A 304 5.74 6.64 -28.83
C ILE A 304 5.37 5.24 -28.39
N ASP A 305 6.37 4.45 -28.01
CA ASP A 305 6.18 3.11 -27.46
C ASP A 305 5.44 3.21 -26.11
N ALA A 306 4.20 2.71 -26.08
CA ALA A 306 3.34 2.79 -24.91
C ALA A 306 2.68 1.43 -24.62
N TYR A 307 2.63 1.07 -23.32
CA TYR A 307 2.14 -0.21 -22.85
C TYR A 307 1.05 0.02 -21.78
N GLU A 308 -0.01 -0.79 -21.83
CA GLU A 308 -1.01 -0.80 -20.77
C GLU A 308 -0.58 -1.65 -19.57
N TYR A 309 -0.95 -1.21 -18.36
CA TYR A 309 -0.71 -1.97 -17.15
C TYR A 309 -1.85 -1.81 -16.15
N HIS A 310 -2.70 -2.82 -16.01
CA HIS A 310 -3.80 -2.86 -15.06
C HIS A 310 -4.26 -4.30 -14.76
N SER A 311 -5.15 -4.47 -13.77
CA SER A 311 -5.58 -5.80 -13.30
C SER A 311 -6.25 -6.67 -14.37
N GLU A 312 -6.92 -6.05 -15.34
CA GLU A 312 -7.72 -6.70 -16.39
C GLU A 312 -7.08 -6.65 -17.77
N MET A 313 -5.79 -6.27 -17.88
CA MET A 313 -5.08 -6.23 -19.15
C MET A 313 -4.94 -7.62 -19.78
N GLN A 314 -4.90 -7.66 -21.11
CA GLN A 314 -4.57 -8.87 -21.86
C GLN A 314 -3.04 -9.04 -21.94
N GLY A 315 -2.54 -10.26 -21.76
CA GLY A 315 -1.12 -10.55 -21.75
C GLY A 315 -0.51 -10.71 -20.36
N ASP A 316 0.77 -11.03 -20.33
CA ASP A 316 1.52 -11.24 -19.11
C ASP A 316 2.02 -9.91 -18.52
N LYS A 317 1.68 -9.64 -17.27
CA LYS A 317 2.06 -8.43 -16.56
C LYS A 317 3.56 -8.36 -16.28
N TYR A 318 4.16 -9.51 -15.97
CA TYR A 318 5.60 -9.59 -15.67
C TYR A 318 6.41 -9.35 -16.95
N GLU A 319 6.02 -9.96 -18.06
CA GLU A 319 6.67 -9.73 -19.35
C GLU A 319 6.58 -8.26 -19.77
N THR A 320 5.41 -7.61 -19.56
CA THR A 320 5.23 -6.17 -19.86
C THR A 320 6.15 -5.31 -19.00
N LEU A 321 6.28 -5.60 -17.71
CA LEU A 321 7.18 -4.86 -16.82
C LEU A 321 8.65 -5.09 -17.17
N ASP A 322 9.05 -6.31 -17.46
CA ASP A 322 10.42 -6.66 -17.85
C ASP A 322 10.81 -6.00 -19.17
N TYR A 323 9.89 -5.95 -20.12
CA TYR A 323 10.10 -5.25 -21.39
C TYR A 323 10.26 -3.74 -21.16
N PHE A 324 9.35 -3.14 -20.41
CA PHE A 324 9.43 -1.73 -20.03
C PHE A 324 10.71 -1.40 -19.26
N ALA A 325 11.10 -2.27 -18.33
CA ALA A 325 12.33 -2.12 -17.56
C ALA A 325 13.57 -2.20 -18.44
N SER A 326 13.55 -3.01 -19.51
CA SER A 326 14.68 -3.22 -20.41
C SER A 326 14.81 -2.14 -21.48
N PHE A 327 13.71 -1.75 -22.11
CA PHE A 327 13.71 -0.91 -23.32
C PHE A 327 13.20 0.51 -23.10
N GLY A 328 12.53 0.78 -21.98
CA GLY A 328 11.87 2.06 -21.70
C GLY A 328 10.53 2.19 -22.43
N GLY A 329 10.05 3.43 -22.58
CA GLY A 329 8.75 3.74 -23.15
C GLY A 329 7.82 4.41 -22.14
N VAL A 330 6.50 4.34 -22.39
CA VAL A 330 5.49 4.90 -21.53
C VAL A 330 4.55 3.80 -21.02
N LEU A 331 4.61 3.52 -19.71
CA LEU A 331 3.70 2.58 -19.05
C LEU A 331 2.45 3.33 -18.57
N VAL A 332 1.31 3.07 -19.19
CA VAL A 332 0.03 3.70 -18.82
C VAL A 332 -0.73 2.77 -17.89
N SER A 333 -0.97 3.18 -16.65
CA SER A 333 -1.45 2.31 -15.58
C SER A 333 -2.70 2.84 -14.87
N ILE A 334 -3.46 1.91 -14.26
CA ILE A 334 -4.59 2.20 -13.37
C ILE A 334 -4.30 1.57 -12.03
N ARG A 335 -3.96 2.37 -11.01
CA ARG A 335 -3.84 1.95 -9.57
C ARG A 335 -3.03 0.69 -9.26
N CYS A 336 -2.52 -0.04 -10.26
CA CYS A 336 -1.87 -1.32 -10.04
C CYS A 336 -0.46 -1.20 -9.46
N LEU A 337 0.15 -0.03 -9.58
CA LEU A 337 1.49 0.24 -9.08
C LEU A 337 1.50 0.69 -7.60
N ASP A 338 0.31 0.93 -7.01
CA ASP A 338 0.16 1.30 -5.59
C ASP A 338 0.46 0.14 -4.62
N GLU A 339 0.69 -1.07 -5.13
CA GLU A 339 0.77 -2.30 -4.32
C GLU A 339 2.20 -2.85 -4.16
N GLY A 340 3.22 -1.98 -4.15
CA GLY A 340 4.59 -2.41 -3.84
C GLY A 340 5.35 -3.03 -5.02
N ILE A 341 4.95 -2.74 -6.25
CA ILE A 341 5.74 -3.08 -7.43
C ILE A 341 6.88 -2.07 -7.54
N ASP A 342 8.10 -2.53 -7.38
CA ASP A 342 9.30 -1.74 -7.61
C ASP A 342 9.63 -1.78 -9.12
N ILE A 343 9.61 -0.61 -9.77
CA ILE A 343 10.06 -0.45 -11.15
C ILE A 343 11.35 0.37 -11.13
N PRO A 344 12.49 -0.31 -11.05
CA PRO A 344 13.78 0.36 -11.01
C PRO A 344 13.97 1.24 -12.25
N SER A 345 14.63 2.38 -12.04
CA SER A 345 15.01 3.29 -13.13
C SER A 345 13.86 4.06 -13.82
N THR A 346 12.66 4.18 -13.21
CA THR A 346 11.65 5.12 -13.67
C THR A 346 12.21 6.54 -13.68
N THR A 347 12.07 7.24 -14.82
CA THR A 347 12.62 8.59 -14.99
C THR A 347 11.58 9.69 -14.78
N HIS A 348 10.33 9.42 -15.14
CA HIS A 348 9.23 10.39 -15.07
C HIS A 348 7.92 9.70 -14.65
N ALA A 349 7.11 10.44 -13.91
CA ALA A 349 5.75 10.03 -13.57
C ALA A 349 4.77 11.17 -13.91
N LEU A 350 3.68 10.85 -14.60
CA LEU A 350 2.59 11.77 -14.89
C LEU A 350 1.31 11.29 -14.23
N ILE A 351 0.75 12.09 -13.34
CA ILE A 351 -0.42 11.74 -12.55
C ILE A 351 -1.64 12.51 -13.10
N LEU A 352 -2.53 11.83 -13.83
CA LEU A 352 -3.77 12.41 -14.33
C LEU A 352 -4.89 12.37 -13.30
N ALA A 353 -4.91 11.32 -12.49
CA ALA A 353 -5.94 11.12 -11.48
C ALA A 353 -5.31 10.82 -10.14
N SER A 354 -5.47 11.73 -9.21
CA SER A 354 -5.07 11.56 -7.82
C SER A 354 -6.26 11.71 -6.88
N SER A 355 -6.16 11.16 -5.70
CA SER A 355 -7.07 11.44 -4.59
C SER A 355 -6.43 12.41 -3.61
N LYS A 356 -7.21 12.86 -2.62
CA LYS A 356 -6.65 13.60 -1.48
C LYS A 356 -5.85 12.70 -0.52
N ASN A 357 -5.67 11.43 -0.86
CA ASN A 357 -4.93 10.50 -0.03
C ASN A 357 -3.42 10.72 -0.22
N PRO A 358 -2.67 11.15 0.81
CA PRO A 358 -1.22 11.38 0.70
C PRO A 358 -0.44 10.17 0.20
N ARG A 359 -1.00 8.96 0.33
CA ARG A 359 -0.35 7.70 -0.08
C ARG A 359 -0.16 7.55 -1.59
N GLU A 360 -0.91 8.31 -2.39
CA GLU A 360 -0.74 8.29 -3.85
C GLU A 360 0.49 9.09 -4.31
N PHE A 361 1.18 9.76 -3.37
CA PHE A 361 2.34 10.62 -3.65
C PHE A 361 3.63 10.17 -2.94
N ILE A 362 3.57 9.09 -2.19
CA ILE A 362 4.67 8.50 -1.42
C ILE A 362 5.00 7.14 -2.01
#